data_cd8ffba97d167f4dd0d6bc0451247070
#
_entry.id   cd8ffba97d167f4dd0d6bc0451247070
#
_cell.length_a   1.000
_cell.length_b   1.000
_cell.length_c   1.000
_cell.angle_alpha   90.00
_cell.angle_beta   90.00
_cell.angle_gamma   90.00
#
_symmetry.space_group_name_H-M   'P 1'
#
loop_
_entity.id
_entity.type
_entity.pdbx_description
1 polymer ?
#
loop_
_entity_poly.entity_id
_entity_poly.type
_entity_poly.pdbx_seq_one_letter_code
_entity_poly.pdbx_strand_id
1 'polypeptide(L)'
;GGSSRPPRKRDYRIANLNADVAALIDASGAREVTLLAHDWGALIAWNFAINRVRPLARLVIMNVPHPHCARRELKTWRQLRKSWYMFFFQLPRLPELLLGRNNAAPIGRIFRDSAVNKHRFTRAEAEPYRAAAAQPGALTAMFNYYRALFQTPDARQTGDGMVHVPTLVIWGEQDVAIDIHCLDGMENFVPD
;
A
#
# COMPACT_ATOMS: atom_id res chain seq x y z
N GLY A 1 -11.60 1.43 -8.28
CA GLY A 1 -12.45 2.26 -9.04
C GLY A 1 -13.87 2.40 -8.58
N GLY A 2 -14.60 1.36 -8.21
CA GLY A 2 -16.04 1.40 -7.87
C GLY A 2 -16.39 1.61 -6.40
N SER A 3 -15.39 1.68 -5.53
CA SER A 3 -15.61 1.85 -4.10
C SER A 3 -15.93 3.30 -3.71
N SER A 4 -16.52 3.49 -2.54
CA SER A 4 -16.75 4.80 -1.95
C SER A 4 -15.42 5.53 -1.71
N ARG A 5 -15.47 6.87 -1.71
CA ARG A 5 -14.30 7.72 -1.53
C ARG A 5 -14.58 8.71 -0.41
N PRO A 6 -14.36 8.32 0.85
CA PRO A 6 -14.57 9.21 1.98
C PRO A 6 -13.75 10.51 1.81
N PRO A 7 -14.33 11.68 2.09
CA PRO A 7 -13.63 12.95 1.82
C PRO A 7 -12.59 13.31 2.88
N ARG A 8 -12.67 12.72 4.07
CA ARG A 8 -11.83 13.11 5.20
C ARG A 8 -10.59 12.23 5.28
N LYS A 9 -9.41 12.83 5.45
CA LYS A 9 -8.13 12.11 5.63
C LYS A 9 -8.19 11.05 6.74
N ARG A 10 -8.88 11.36 7.85
CA ARG A 10 -9.01 10.45 9.00
C ARG A 10 -9.72 9.14 8.66
N ASP A 11 -10.52 9.12 7.60
CA ASP A 11 -11.25 7.92 7.19
C ASP A 11 -10.31 6.88 6.54
N TYR A 12 -9.10 7.30 6.15
CA TYR A 12 -8.03 6.47 5.59
C TYR A 12 -7.00 6.00 6.64
N ARG A 13 -7.30 6.10 7.92
CA ARG A 13 -6.46 5.54 8.98
C ARG A 13 -6.44 4.02 8.91
N ILE A 14 -5.30 3.43 9.24
CA ILE A 14 -5.11 1.97 9.19
C ILE A 14 -6.19 1.21 9.98
N ALA A 15 -6.60 1.73 11.12
CA ALA A 15 -7.67 1.12 11.93
C ALA A 15 -8.99 0.99 11.15
N ASN A 16 -9.38 2.03 10.38
CA ASN A 16 -10.60 1.99 9.57
C ASN A 16 -10.43 1.02 8.39
N LEU A 17 -9.28 1.03 7.74
CA LEU A 17 -8.98 0.13 6.63
C LEU A 17 -8.93 -1.34 7.10
N ASN A 18 -8.41 -1.60 8.28
CA ASN A 18 -8.48 -2.94 8.90
C ASN A 18 -9.93 -3.34 9.21
N ALA A 19 -10.76 -2.41 9.66
CA ALA A 19 -12.18 -2.68 9.90
C ALA A 19 -12.92 -3.03 8.60
N ASP A 20 -12.58 -2.36 7.49
CA ASP A 20 -13.13 -2.70 6.17
C ASP A 20 -12.73 -4.12 5.73
N VAL A 21 -11.45 -4.50 5.90
CA VAL A 21 -10.98 -5.86 5.61
C VAL A 21 -11.67 -6.88 6.51
N ALA A 22 -11.81 -6.59 7.81
CA ALA A 22 -12.51 -7.47 8.74
C ALA A 22 -13.97 -7.68 8.33
N ALA A 23 -14.67 -6.62 7.95
CA ALA A 23 -16.05 -6.69 7.49
C ALA A 23 -16.21 -7.54 6.21
N LEU A 24 -15.25 -7.46 5.28
CA LEU A 24 -15.24 -8.29 4.07
C LEU A 24 -15.03 -9.77 4.42
N ILE A 25 -14.12 -10.08 5.34
CA ILE A 25 -13.89 -11.44 5.83
C ILE A 25 -15.17 -11.98 6.51
N ASP A 26 -15.75 -11.20 7.41
CA ASP A 26 -16.97 -11.59 8.12
C ASP A 26 -18.14 -11.83 7.14
N ALA A 27 -18.28 -10.98 6.13
CA ALA A 27 -19.32 -11.10 5.10
C ALA A 27 -19.11 -12.30 4.16
N SER A 28 -17.88 -12.77 4.00
CA SER A 28 -17.59 -13.93 3.14
C SER A 28 -18.08 -15.26 3.72
N GLY A 29 -18.23 -15.34 5.05
CA GLY A 29 -18.57 -16.57 5.77
C GLY A 29 -17.50 -17.68 5.64
N ALA A 30 -16.32 -17.36 5.13
CA ALA A 30 -15.25 -18.34 4.90
C ALA A 30 -14.67 -18.85 6.23
N ARG A 31 -14.46 -20.17 6.33
CA ARG A 31 -13.82 -20.80 7.50
C ARG A 31 -12.31 -20.60 7.51
N GLU A 32 -11.69 -20.56 6.34
CA GLU A 32 -10.26 -20.32 6.16
C GLU A 32 -10.06 -19.16 5.21
N VAL A 33 -9.21 -18.21 5.59
CA VAL A 33 -8.92 -17.00 4.82
C VAL A 33 -7.44 -16.91 4.50
N THR A 34 -7.13 -16.84 3.22
CA THR A 34 -5.81 -16.42 2.73
C THR A 34 -5.92 -14.95 2.32
N LEU A 35 -5.16 -14.08 2.98
CA LEU A 35 -5.11 -12.66 2.64
C LEU A 35 -3.93 -12.41 1.69
N LEU A 36 -4.22 -12.00 0.45
CA LEU A 36 -3.23 -11.65 -0.55
C LEU A 36 -3.27 -10.13 -0.78
N ALA A 37 -2.12 -9.48 -0.69
CA ALA A 37 -2.08 -8.03 -0.68
C ALA A 37 -0.83 -7.45 -1.36
N HIS A 38 -1.00 -6.29 -1.99
CA HIS A 38 0.02 -5.52 -2.68
C HIS A 38 -0.08 -4.04 -2.32
N ASP A 39 1.02 -3.31 -2.35
CA ASP A 39 1.10 -1.85 -2.13
C ASP A 39 0.41 -1.42 -0.83
N TRP A 40 -0.49 -0.45 -0.85
CA TRP A 40 -1.26 -0.02 0.32
C TRP A 40 -2.05 -1.16 0.96
N GLY A 41 -2.57 -2.08 0.16
CA GLY A 41 -3.21 -3.28 0.66
C GLY A 41 -2.27 -4.14 1.51
N ALA A 42 -1.01 -4.25 1.12
CA ALA A 42 -0.01 -5.00 1.87
C ALA A 42 0.38 -4.32 3.19
N LEU A 43 0.46 -2.98 3.22
CA LEU A 43 0.64 -2.24 4.47
C LEU A 43 -0.50 -2.50 5.47
N ILE A 44 -1.74 -2.52 4.96
CA ILE A 44 -2.93 -2.83 5.75
C ILE A 44 -2.87 -4.30 6.22
N ALA A 45 -2.54 -5.23 5.33
CA ALA A 45 -2.47 -6.66 5.64
C ALA A 45 -1.40 -6.99 6.69
N TRP A 46 -0.23 -6.36 6.64
CA TRP A 46 0.77 -6.45 7.71
C TRP A 46 0.19 -6.02 9.05
N ASN A 47 -0.42 -4.83 9.10
CA ASN A 47 -1.02 -4.33 10.33
C ASN A 47 -2.17 -5.23 10.83
N PHE A 48 -2.97 -5.76 9.89
CA PHE A 48 -4.06 -6.69 10.17
C PHE A 48 -3.56 -7.99 10.84
N ALA A 49 -2.49 -8.58 10.30
CA ALA A 49 -1.89 -9.80 10.80
C ALA A 49 -1.18 -9.60 12.15
N ILE A 50 -0.36 -8.55 12.28
CA ILE A 50 0.35 -8.20 13.52
C ILE A 50 -0.63 -7.99 14.69
N ASN A 51 -1.74 -7.28 14.43
CA ASN A 51 -2.75 -7.02 15.46
C ASN A 51 -3.80 -8.14 15.57
N ARG A 52 -3.68 -9.21 14.79
CA ARG A 52 -4.58 -10.38 14.84
C ARG A 52 -6.05 -9.98 14.75
N VAL A 53 -6.40 -9.06 13.84
CA VAL A 53 -7.75 -8.47 13.73
C VAL A 53 -8.81 -9.54 13.44
N ARG A 54 -8.49 -10.52 12.60
CA ARG A 54 -9.23 -11.77 12.38
C ARG A 54 -8.26 -12.91 12.14
N PRO A 55 -8.64 -14.16 12.42
CA PRO A 55 -7.83 -15.33 12.06
C PRO A 55 -7.57 -15.38 10.56
N LEU A 56 -6.32 -15.65 10.20
CA LEU A 56 -5.88 -15.90 8.83
C LEU A 56 -5.24 -17.27 8.76
N ALA A 57 -5.53 -18.05 7.72
CA ALA A 57 -4.84 -19.30 7.43
C ALA A 57 -3.47 -19.04 6.80
N ARG A 58 -3.38 -18.03 5.92
CA ARG A 58 -2.13 -17.63 5.21
C ARG A 58 -2.15 -16.15 4.91
N LEU A 59 -0.94 -15.59 4.79
CA LEU A 59 -0.70 -14.23 4.35
C LEU A 59 0.23 -14.22 3.13
N VAL A 60 -0.14 -13.50 2.08
CA VAL A 60 0.73 -13.30 0.91
C VAL A 60 0.92 -11.80 0.70
N ILE A 61 2.15 -11.36 0.76
CA ILE A 61 2.52 -9.94 0.64
C ILE A 61 3.37 -9.73 -0.61
N MET A 62 3.04 -8.72 -1.39
CA MET A 62 3.81 -8.34 -2.57
C MET A 62 4.38 -6.92 -2.42
N ASN A 63 5.70 -6.81 -2.57
CA ASN A 63 6.46 -5.56 -2.67
C ASN A 63 6.28 -4.54 -1.53
N VAL A 64 5.93 -4.98 -0.32
CA VAL A 64 5.87 -4.11 0.86
C VAL A 64 6.52 -4.81 2.04
N PRO A 65 7.53 -4.20 2.68
CA PRO A 65 8.23 -4.83 3.79
C PRO A 65 7.42 -4.78 5.08
N HIS A 66 7.81 -5.63 6.01
CA HIS A 66 7.31 -5.54 7.37
C HIS A 66 7.51 -4.12 7.95
N PRO A 67 6.56 -3.56 8.72
CA PRO A 67 6.64 -2.16 9.18
C PRO A 67 7.91 -1.80 9.95
N HIS A 68 8.50 -2.74 10.70
CA HIS A 68 9.79 -2.51 11.38
C HIS A 68 10.94 -2.34 10.39
N CYS A 69 11.01 -3.18 9.36
CA CYS A 69 12.01 -3.08 8.29
C CYS A 69 11.83 -1.80 7.47
N ALA A 70 10.58 -1.45 7.14
CA ALA A 70 10.26 -0.19 6.47
C ALA A 70 10.74 1.03 7.26
N ARG A 71 10.48 1.08 8.57
CA ARG A 71 10.93 2.19 9.43
C ARG A 71 12.45 2.30 9.52
N ARG A 72 13.16 1.18 9.52
CA ARG A 72 14.63 1.15 9.50
C ARG A 72 15.14 1.74 8.19
N GLU A 73 14.64 1.25 7.07
CA GLU A 73 15.11 1.66 5.75
C GLU A 73 14.72 3.10 5.37
N LEU A 74 13.58 3.60 5.82
CA LEU A 74 13.19 5.01 5.64
C LEU A 74 14.20 6.01 6.27
N LYS A 75 15.10 5.55 7.15
CA LYS A 75 16.19 6.37 7.69
C LYS A 75 17.42 6.39 6.78
N THR A 76 17.48 5.54 5.78
CA THR A 76 18.57 5.49 4.81
C THR A 76 18.35 6.47 3.66
N TRP A 77 19.43 7.09 3.17
CA TRP A 77 19.34 7.99 2.01
C TRP A 77 18.83 7.27 0.75
N ARG A 78 19.17 6.00 0.60
CA ARG A 78 18.73 5.14 -0.50
C ARG A 78 17.20 5.04 -0.58
N GLN A 79 16.53 4.65 0.52
CA GLN A 79 15.08 4.55 0.55
C GLN A 79 14.40 5.93 0.58
N LEU A 80 14.97 6.90 1.28
CA LEU A 80 14.40 8.25 1.34
C LEU A 80 14.28 8.88 -0.04
N ARG A 81 15.29 8.71 -0.91
CA ARG A 81 15.25 9.17 -2.30
C ARG A 81 14.14 8.50 -3.11
N LYS A 82 13.91 7.20 -2.93
CA LYS A 82 12.82 6.48 -3.59
C LYS A 82 11.45 6.92 -3.07
N SER A 83 11.36 7.30 -1.80
CA SER A 83 10.12 7.69 -1.11
C SER A 83 9.74 9.17 -1.27
N TRP A 84 10.43 9.96 -2.09
CA TRP A 84 10.19 11.40 -2.26
C TRP A 84 8.73 11.75 -2.56
N TYR A 85 8.03 10.90 -3.31
CA TYR A 85 6.64 11.08 -3.68
C TYR A 85 5.69 11.09 -2.47
N MET A 86 6.03 10.41 -1.39
CA MET A 86 5.24 10.41 -0.15
C MET A 86 5.17 11.82 0.46
N PHE A 87 6.26 12.58 0.39
CA PHE A 87 6.32 13.97 0.82
C PHE A 87 5.59 14.90 -0.16
N PHE A 88 5.74 14.65 -1.46
CA PHE A 88 5.03 15.40 -2.49
C PHE A 88 3.51 15.29 -2.31
N PHE A 89 2.99 14.12 -1.98
CA PHE A 89 1.56 13.90 -1.75
C PHE A 89 1.00 14.58 -0.50
N GLN A 90 1.87 15.09 0.41
CA GLN A 90 1.42 15.90 1.55
C GLN A 90 0.98 17.32 1.13
N LEU A 91 1.47 17.80 -0.01
CA LEU A 91 1.13 19.14 -0.49
C LEU A 91 -0.37 19.24 -0.80
N PRO A 92 -1.03 20.32 -0.38
CA PRO A 92 -2.45 20.50 -0.64
C PRO A 92 -2.70 20.82 -2.13
N ARG A 93 -3.62 20.10 -2.76
CA ARG A 93 -4.11 20.32 -4.14
C ARG A 93 -3.07 20.20 -5.26
N LEU A 94 -1.79 20.40 -5.01
CA LEU A 94 -0.75 20.38 -6.04
C LEU A 94 -0.58 19.00 -6.70
N PRO A 95 -0.53 17.89 -5.95
CA PRO A 95 -0.47 16.56 -6.55
C PRO A 95 -1.69 16.25 -7.42
N GLU A 96 -2.89 16.61 -6.93
CA GLU A 96 -4.13 16.43 -7.69
C GLU A 96 -4.12 17.22 -9.00
N LEU A 97 -3.64 18.47 -8.95
CA LEU A 97 -3.56 19.34 -10.13
C LEU A 97 -2.57 18.78 -11.16
N LEU A 98 -1.39 18.37 -10.72
CA LEU A 98 -0.33 17.89 -11.62
C LEU A 98 -0.63 16.53 -12.20
N LEU A 99 -1.09 15.59 -11.35
CA LEU A 99 -1.35 14.20 -11.77
C LEU A 99 -2.73 14.02 -12.40
N GLY A 100 -3.66 14.96 -12.18
CA GLY A 100 -4.99 14.97 -12.82
C GLY A 100 -5.01 15.55 -14.23
N ARG A 101 -3.93 16.18 -14.69
CA ARG A 101 -3.87 16.81 -16.02
C ARG A 101 -4.19 15.82 -17.14
N ASN A 102 -4.88 16.30 -18.16
CA ASN A 102 -5.22 15.53 -19.34
C ASN A 102 -5.86 14.17 -18.99
N ASN A 103 -6.89 14.20 -18.16
CA ASN A 103 -7.59 12.99 -17.71
C ASN A 103 -6.65 11.99 -17.01
N ALA A 104 -5.85 12.47 -16.07
CA ALA A 104 -4.85 11.69 -15.31
C ALA A 104 -3.81 10.96 -16.21
N ALA A 105 -3.48 11.53 -17.37
CA ALA A 105 -2.46 10.98 -18.25
C ALA A 105 -1.10 10.74 -17.59
N PRO A 106 -0.63 11.58 -16.61
CA PRO A 106 0.59 11.28 -15.86
C PRO A 106 0.55 9.94 -15.12
N ILE A 107 -0.59 9.55 -14.56
CA ILE A 107 -0.75 8.25 -13.88
C ILE A 107 -0.50 7.09 -14.85
N GLY A 108 -1.14 7.10 -16.02
CA GLY A 108 -0.90 6.07 -17.03
C GLY A 108 0.57 6.00 -17.48
N ARG A 109 1.25 7.15 -17.56
CA ARG A 109 2.70 7.19 -17.87
C ARG A 109 3.55 6.59 -16.75
N ILE A 110 3.27 6.93 -15.48
CA ILE A 110 3.99 6.38 -14.33
C ILE A 110 3.95 4.85 -14.36
N PHE A 111 2.78 4.25 -14.51
CA PHE A 111 2.65 2.79 -14.56
C PHE A 111 3.45 2.16 -15.70
N ARG A 112 3.36 2.73 -16.89
CA ARG A 112 4.09 2.23 -18.06
C ARG A 112 5.60 2.41 -17.93
N ASP A 113 6.04 3.58 -17.47
CA ASP A 113 7.46 3.94 -17.47
C ASP A 113 8.21 3.30 -16.30
N SER A 114 7.52 2.90 -15.22
CA SER A 114 8.09 2.14 -14.09
C SER A 114 8.21 0.63 -14.36
N ALA A 115 7.49 0.10 -15.35
CA ALA A 115 7.58 -1.31 -15.68
C ALA A 115 8.98 -1.67 -16.23
N VAL A 116 9.59 -2.73 -15.70
CA VAL A 116 10.88 -3.26 -16.19
C VAL A 116 10.73 -3.73 -17.62
N ASN A 117 9.71 -4.51 -17.90
CA ASN A 117 9.41 -4.98 -19.24
C ASN A 117 8.36 -4.09 -19.89
N LYS A 118 8.81 -2.99 -20.52
CA LYS A 118 7.94 -2.00 -21.15
C LYS A 118 7.11 -2.55 -22.31
N HIS A 119 7.56 -3.63 -22.96
CA HIS A 119 6.82 -4.26 -24.03
C HIS A 119 5.59 -5.03 -23.53
N ARG A 120 5.63 -5.50 -22.29
CA ARG A 120 4.51 -6.21 -21.64
C ARG A 120 3.55 -5.27 -20.91
N PHE A 121 3.92 -4.00 -20.67
CA PHE A 121 3.06 -3.02 -20.03
C PHE A 121 2.79 -1.85 -20.98
N THR A 122 1.90 -2.08 -21.91
CA THR A 122 1.54 -1.15 -22.99
C THR A 122 0.63 -0.03 -22.50
N ARG A 123 0.30 0.89 -23.39
CA ARG A 123 -0.69 1.95 -23.12
C ARG A 123 -2.07 1.37 -22.79
N ALA A 124 -2.46 0.28 -23.43
CA ALA A 124 -3.74 -0.37 -23.20
C ALA A 124 -3.85 -0.95 -21.81
N GLU A 125 -2.77 -1.57 -21.30
CA GLU A 125 -2.71 -2.13 -19.94
C GLU A 125 -2.63 -1.05 -18.86
N ALA A 126 -2.05 0.11 -19.15
CA ALA A 126 -2.05 1.26 -18.24
C ALA A 126 -3.38 2.03 -18.20
N GLU A 127 -4.24 1.85 -19.21
CA GLU A 127 -5.49 2.60 -19.37
C GLU A 127 -6.48 2.39 -18.19
N PRO A 128 -6.72 1.19 -17.65
CA PRO A 128 -7.62 1.02 -16.50
C PRO A 128 -7.17 1.84 -15.28
N TYR A 129 -5.86 1.94 -15.02
CA TYR A 129 -5.31 2.72 -13.89
C TYR A 129 -5.51 4.23 -14.12
N ARG A 130 -5.24 4.69 -15.35
CA ARG A 130 -5.50 6.07 -15.74
C ARG A 130 -6.98 6.44 -15.60
N ALA A 131 -7.87 5.60 -16.15
CA ALA A 131 -9.31 5.81 -16.11
C ALA A 131 -9.86 5.82 -14.67
N ALA A 132 -9.35 4.94 -13.80
CA ALA A 132 -9.70 4.92 -12.39
C ALA A 132 -9.26 6.21 -11.68
N ALA A 133 -8.04 6.70 -11.95
CA ALA A 133 -7.51 7.92 -11.37
C ALA A 133 -8.21 9.20 -11.89
N ALA A 134 -8.71 9.17 -13.11
CA ALA A 134 -9.43 10.29 -13.73
C ALA A 134 -10.84 10.52 -13.15
N GLN A 135 -11.38 9.58 -12.40
CA GLN A 135 -12.71 9.74 -11.81
C GLN A 135 -12.74 10.86 -10.76
N PRO A 136 -13.86 11.59 -10.63
CA PRO A 136 -14.00 12.67 -9.65
C PRO A 136 -13.63 12.20 -8.24
N GLY A 137 -12.71 12.94 -7.57
CA GLY A 137 -12.25 12.66 -6.21
C GLY A 137 -11.29 11.48 -6.07
N ALA A 138 -10.99 10.71 -7.13
CA ALA A 138 -10.15 9.52 -7.04
C ALA A 138 -8.72 9.86 -6.58
N LEU A 139 -8.06 10.84 -7.18
CA LEU A 139 -6.71 11.23 -6.80
C LEU A 139 -6.63 11.71 -5.35
N THR A 140 -7.59 12.53 -4.90
CA THR A 140 -7.63 12.95 -3.49
C THR A 140 -7.79 11.76 -2.56
N ALA A 141 -8.66 10.79 -2.89
CA ALA A 141 -8.81 9.57 -2.13
C ALA A 141 -7.49 8.77 -2.08
N MET A 142 -6.81 8.60 -3.23
CA MET A 142 -5.53 7.91 -3.32
C MET A 142 -4.44 8.60 -2.47
N PHE A 143 -4.35 9.92 -2.50
CA PHE A 143 -3.36 10.66 -1.70
C PHE A 143 -3.71 10.70 -0.22
N ASN A 144 -4.98 10.56 0.14
CA ASN A 144 -5.40 10.53 1.53
C ASN A 144 -4.84 9.34 2.32
N TYR A 145 -4.53 8.21 1.67
CA TYR A 145 -3.78 7.12 2.30
C TYR A 145 -2.43 7.62 2.83
N TYR A 146 -1.66 8.30 1.98
CA TYR A 146 -0.36 8.88 2.37
C TYR A 146 -0.50 10.00 3.39
N ARG A 147 -1.52 10.86 3.23
CA ARG A 147 -1.77 11.98 4.16
C ARG A 147 -2.20 11.51 5.54
N ALA A 148 -2.97 10.42 5.62
CA ALA A 148 -3.37 9.82 6.88
C ALA A 148 -2.19 9.23 7.63
N LEU A 149 -1.26 8.60 6.93
CA LEU A 149 -0.08 7.96 7.52
C LEU A 149 0.80 8.94 8.32
N PHE A 150 0.90 10.20 7.86
CA PHE A 150 1.71 11.22 8.54
C PHE A 150 0.96 12.00 9.62
N GLN A 151 -0.36 11.91 9.70
CA GLN A 151 -1.18 12.73 10.62
C GLN A 151 -1.48 12.07 11.95
N THR A 152 -1.32 10.79 12.04
CA THR A 152 -1.55 10.05 13.27
C THR A 152 -0.39 9.11 13.50
N PRO A 153 0.18 9.06 14.72
CA PRO A 153 0.85 7.86 15.17
C PRO A 153 -0.23 6.79 15.20
N ASP A 154 -0.46 6.18 14.03
CA ASP A 154 -1.54 5.24 13.88
C ASP A 154 -1.21 3.99 14.64
N ALA A 155 -2.21 3.61 15.38
CA ALA A 155 -2.36 2.36 16.06
C ALA A 155 -1.06 1.93 16.74
N ARG A 156 -1.01 2.09 18.03
CA ARG A 156 -0.14 1.29 18.87
C ARG A 156 -0.14 -0.11 18.26
N GLN A 157 0.98 -0.52 17.69
CA GLN A 157 1.19 -1.93 17.46
C GLN A 157 0.95 -2.57 18.83
N THR A 158 -0.20 -3.14 19.02
CA THR A 158 -0.55 -3.86 20.24
C THR A 158 0.04 -5.24 20.04
N GLY A 159 1.27 -5.43 20.51
CA GLY A 159 1.94 -6.72 20.39
C GLY A 159 3.46 -6.57 20.20
N ASP A 160 4.11 -7.72 20.08
CA ASP A 160 5.54 -7.88 19.85
C ASP A 160 6.00 -7.49 18.42
N GLY A 161 5.06 -7.17 17.55
CA GLY A 161 5.31 -6.90 16.13
C GLY A 161 5.49 -8.17 15.29
N MET A 162 5.31 -9.35 15.89
CA MET A 162 5.49 -10.63 15.20
C MET A 162 4.26 -11.01 14.37
N VAL A 163 4.50 -11.63 13.23
CA VAL A 163 3.46 -12.23 12.40
C VAL A 163 3.48 -13.76 12.64
N HIS A 164 2.42 -14.28 13.23
CA HIS A 164 2.28 -15.70 13.58
C HIS A 164 1.45 -16.48 12.56
N VAL A 165 1.34 -15.96 11.35
CA VAL A 165 0.59 -16.58 10.26
C VAL A 165 1.60 -17.03 9.20
N PRO A 166 1.49 -18.25 8.65
CA PRO A 166 2.32 -18.68 7.53
C PRO A 166 2.27 -17.64 6.42
N THR A 167 3.45 -17.08 6.10
CA THR A 167 3.53 -15.87 5.27
C THR A 167 4.49 -16.09 4.09
N LEU A 168 3.98 -15.80 2.88
CA LEU A 168 4.77 -15.73 1.66
C LEU A 168 5.01 -14.27 1.29
N VAL A 169 6.26 -13.89 1.11
CA VAL A 169 6.64 -12.57 0.59
C VAL A 169 7.16 -12.71 -0.84
N ILE A 170 6.53 -12.00 -1.76
CA ILE A 170 6.94 -11.95 -3.18
C ILE A 170 7.49 -10.55 -3.45
N TRP A 171 8.67 -10.48 -4.08
CA TRP A 171 9.35 -9.21 -4.30
C TRP A 171 9.90 -9.04 -5.70
N GLY A 172 9.66 -7.89 -6.29
CA GLY A 172 10.32 -7.48 -7.52
C GLY A 172 11.63 -6.76 -7.19
N GLU A 173 12.77 -7.37 -7.51
CA GLU A 173 14.11 -6.85 -7.17
C GLU A 173 14.37 -5.43 -7.71
N GLN A 174 13.75 -5.09 -8.85
CA GLN A 174 13.91 -3.79 -9.51
C GLN A 174 12.78 -2.81 -9.18
N ASP A 175 12.19 -2.92 -7.99
CA ASP A 175 11.14 -2.01 -7.53
C ASP A 175 11.69 -0.57 -7.46
N VAL A 176 10.97 0.34 -8.14
CA VAL A 176 11.38 1.76 -8.23
C VAL A 176 11.03 2.57 -6.97
N ALA A 177 10.10 2.08 -6.16
CA ALA A 177 9.57 2.77 -4.99
C ALA A 177 10.15 2.26 -3.68
N ILE A 178 10.35 0.93 -3.58
CA ILE A 178 10.79 0.28 -2.34
C ILE A 178 12.05 -0.55 -2.64
N ASP A 179 13.10 -0.26 -1.89
CA ASP A 179 14.39 -0.91 -2.07
C ASP A 179 14.38 -2.35 -1.53
N ILE A 180 15.08 -3.26 -2.21
CA ILE A 180 15.15 -4.67 -1.82
C ILE A 180 15.75 -4.87 -0.41
N HIS A 181 16.62 -3.99 0.05
CA HIS A 181 17.17 -4.03 1.41
C HIS A 181 16.11 -3.84 2.51
N CYS A 182 14.90 -3.45 2.12
CA CYS A 182 13.77 -3.50 3.04
C CYS A 182 13.40 -4.92 3.48
N LEU A 183 13.88 -5.95 2.80
CA LEU A 183 13.73 -7.36 3.20
C LEU A 183 14.70 -7.79 4.29
N ASP A 184 15.86 -7.11 4.43
CA ASP A 184 16.90 -7.50 5.37
C ASP A 184 16.35 -7.55 6.80
N GLY A 185 16.53 -8.66 7.49
CA GLY A 185 16.08 -8.87 8.87
C GLY A 185 14.57 -9.08 9.03
N MET A 186 13.83 -9.29 7.94
CA MET A 186 12.39 -9.52 8.01
C MET A 186 12.05 -10.87 8.64
N GLU A 187 12.93 -11.86 8.51
CA GLU A 187 12.84 -13.17 9.15
C GLU A 187 12.73 -13.08 10.68
N ASN A 188 13.20 -11.99 11.29
CA ASN A 188 13.07 -11.77 12.73
C ASN A 188 11.62 -11.44 13.16
N PHE A 189 10.75 -11.09 12.23
CA PHE A 189 9.36 -10.71 12.49
C PHE A 189 8.35 -11.67 11.85
N VAL A 190 8.83 -12.50 10.92
CA VAL A 190 8.04 -13.44 10.13
C VAL A 190 8.78 -14.77 10.14
N PRO A 191 8.67 -15.55 11.25
CA PRO A 191 9.49 -16.75 11.44
C PRO A 191 9.05 -17.95 10.58
N ASP A 192 7.80 -17.98 10.02
CA ASP A 192 7.22 -19.11 9.26
C ASP A 192 6.81 -18.69 7.83
#